data_a69c23bfd709e2dbe54d7e756e2388d0
#
_entry.id   a69c23bfd709e2dbe54d7e756e2388d0
#
_cell.length_a   1.000
_cell.length_b   1.000
_cell.length_c   1.000
_cell.angle_alpha   90.00
_cell.angle_beta   90.00
_cell.angle_gamma   90.00
#
_symmetry.space_group_name_H-M   'P 1'
#
loop_
_entity.id
_entity.type
_entity.pdbx_description
1 polymer ?
#
loop_
_entity_poly.entity_id
_entity_poly.type
_entity_poly.pdbx_seq_one_letter_code
_entity_poly.pdbx_strand_id
1 'polypeptide(L)'
;YPLSSVLSCFVNFSISMLCYVCVWIFFKVTGLSGGHGLHITWYFLLCIVPMIILLIFSTGLGLILSVLEVYFRDIEYIYSVFITLVMYLVPILYPIQTIKNRYLLYVIKINPLYSMIELFRQSILYGHMLSWKMLVYALVSAILVLTIGIIFFNWKSDDIVYHL
;
A
#
# COMPACT_ATOMS: atom_id res chain seq x y z
N TYR A 1 8.90 18.46 -3.73
CA TYR A 1 7.61 18.07 -4.32
C TYR A 1 7.14 16.61 -4.07
N PRO A 2 7.91 15.69 -3.45
CA PRO A 2 7.47 14.30 -3.27
C PRO A 2 6.21 14.16 -2.40
N LEU A 3 6.06 15.02 -1.40
CA LEU A 3 4.87 15.04 -0.52
C LEU A 3 3.59 15.39 -1.27
N SER A 4 3.63 16.33 -2.21
CA SER A 4 2.44 16.71 -2.99
C SER A 4 2.00 15.58 -3.92
N SER A 5 2.94 14.85 -4.51
CA SER A 5 2.63 13.68 -5.35
C SER A 5 1.98 12.55 -4.55
N VAL A 6 2.51 12.24 -3.37
CA VAL A 6 1.92 11.23 -2.47
C VAL A 6 0.52 11.64 -2.04
N LEU A 7 0.33 12.93 -1.70
CA LEU A 7 -0.99 13.44 -1.31
C LEU A 7 -1.99 13.36 -2.46
N SER A 8 -1.59 13.69 -3.69
CA SER A 8 -2.43 13.56 -4.88
C SER A 8 -2.84 12.10 -5.14
N CYS A 9 -1.90 11.16 -5.03
CA CYS A 9 -2.21 9.73 -5.14
C CYS A 9 -3.18 9.27 -4.04
N PHE A 10 -3.05 9.79 -2.83
CA PHE A 10 -3.95 9.47 -1.73
C PHE A 10 -5.36 10.00 -1.97
N VAL A 11 -5.51 11.22 -2.50
CA VAL A 11 -6.80 11.79 -2.90
C VAL A 11 -7.45 10.93 -3.97
N ASN A 12 -6.72 10.56 -5.03
CA ASN A 12 -7.21 9.70 -6.10
C ASN A 12 -7.65 8.32 -5.57
N PHE A 13 -6.87 7.74 -4.65
CA PHE A 13 -7.24 6.49 -3.99
C PHE A 13 -8.51 6.63 -3.15
N SER A 14 -8.66 7.74 -2.42
CA SER A 14 -9.88 8.02 -1.63
C SER A 14 -11.12 8.16 -2.52
N ILE A 15 -10.98 8.83 -3.68
CA ILE A 15 -12.07 8.93 -4.67
C ILE A 15 -12.43 7.55 -5.22
N SER A 16 -11.44 6.70 -5.52
CA SER A 16 -11.68 5.32 -5.96
C SER A 16 -12.42 4.49 -4.90
N MET A 17 -12.10 4.69 -3.63
CA MET A 17 -12.84 4.06 -2.52
C MET A 17 -14.28 4.54 -2.43
N LEU A 18 -14.54 5.84 -2.68
CA LEU A 18 -15.89 6.38 -2.76
C LEU A 18 -16.70 5.74 -3.89
N CYS A 19 -16.10 5.61 -5.08
CA CYS A 19 -16.71 4.92 -6.21
C CYS A 19 -17.05 3.46 -5.88
N TYR A 20 -16.15 2.76 -5.17
CA TYR A 20 -16.41 1.40 -4.72
C TYR A 20 -17.64 1.31 -3.80
N VAL A 21 -17.79 2.26 -2.85
CA VAL A 21 -18.97 2.35 -1.97
C VAL A 21 -20.23 2.60 -2.77
N CYS A 22 -20.19 3.49 -3.76
CA CYS A 22 -21.36 3.78 -4.62
C CYS A 22 -21.80 2.55 -5.40
N VAL A 23 -20.86 1.81 -6.01
CA VAL A 23 -21.15 0.56 -6.73
C VAL A 23 -21.76 -0.47 -5.78
N TRP A 24 -21.22 -0.58 -4.58
CA TRP A 24 -21.75 -1.51 -3.59
C TRP A 24 -23.18 -1.16 -3.17
N ILE A 25 -23.49 0.13 -2.91
CA ILE A 25 -24.84 0.60 -2.60
C ILE A 25 -25.79 0.24 -3.75
N PHE A 26 -25.35 0.44 -4.98
CA PHE A 26 -26.14 0.09 -6.17
C PHE A 26 -26.50 -1.40 -6.20
N PHE A 27 -25.53 -2.29 -5.97
CA PHE A 27 -25.77 -3.74 -5.93
C PHE A 27 -26.68 -4.17 -4.78
N LYS A 28 -26.58 -3.48 -3.63
CA LYS A 28 -27.45 -3.74 -2.49
C LYS A 28 -28.90 -3.32 -2.74
N VAL A 29 -29.11 -2.18 -3.40
CA VAL A 29 -30.45 -1.65 -3.72
C VAL A 29 -31.13 -2.46 -4.82
N THR A 30 -30.37 -2.88 -5.85
CA THR A 30 -30.90 -3.64 -6.97
C THR A 30 -31.13 -5.12 -6.67
N GLY A 31 -30.68 -5.64 -5.52
CA GLY A 31 -30.86 -7.05 -5.14
C GLY A 31 -30.10 -8.06 -6.01
N LEU A 32 -29.25 -7.58 -6.94
CA LEU A 32 -28.46 -8.37 -7.87
C LEU A 32 -27.30 -9.13 -7.20
N SER A 33 -27.06 -8.90 -5.92
CA SER A 33 -26.04 -9.63 -5.14
C SER A 33 -26.57 -11.03 -4.78
N GLY A 34 -26.59 -11.92 -5.76
CA GLY A 34 -27.00 -13.31 -5.58
C GLY A 34 -26.14 -14.05 -4.55
N GLY A 35 -26.51 -13.98 -3.28
CA GLY A 35 -26.03 -14.87 -2.21
C GLY A 35 -24.57 -14.73 -1.75
N HIS A 36 -23.70 -14.09 -2.49
CA HIS A 36 -22.31 -13.79 -2.07
C HIS A 36 -22.25 -12.33 -1.57
N GLY A 37 -22.88 -12.09 -0.40
CA GLY A 37 -22.97 -10.77 0.18
C GLY A 37 -21.58 -10.19 0.52
N LEU A 38 -21.23 -9.13 -0.16
CA LEU A 38 -20.26 -8.17 0.36
C LEU A 38 -20.86 -7.60 1.65
N HIS A 39 -20.45 -8.18 2.78
CA HIS A 39 -20.91 -7.71 4.10
C HIS A 39 -20.17 -6.42 4.44
N ILE A 40 -20.75 -5.25 4.09
CA ILE A 40 -20.29 -4.02 4.73
C ILE A 40 -20.85 -4.03 6.15
N THR A 41 -20.02 -4.53 7.01
CA THR A 41 -20.15 -4.40 8.45
C THR A 41 -19.40 -3.12 8.88
N TRP A 42 -19.54 -2.69 10.11
CA TRP A 42 -18.73 -1.61 10.71
C TRP A 42 -17.22 -1.76 10.47
N TYR A 43 -16.75 -2.95 10.14
CA TYR A 43 -15.36 -3.26 9.75
C TYR A 43 -14.90 -2.54 8.46
N PHE A 44 -15.82 -2.03 7.64
CA PHE A 44 -15.44 -1.17 6.50
C PHE A 44 -14.77 0.13 6.96
N LEU A 45 -15.18 0.70 8.10
CA LEU A 45 -14.50 1.86 8.67
C LEU A 45 -13.04 1.54 9.06
N LEU A 46 -12.74 0.29 9.41
CA LEU A 46 -11.37 -0.14 9.71
C LEU A 46 -10.45 -0.12 8.49
N CYS A 47 -10.98 0.02 7.27
CA CYS A 47 -10.20 0.20 6.06
C CYS A 47 -9.35 1.50 6.08
N ILE A 48 -9.74 2.49 6.89
CA ILE A 48 -8.97 3.71 7.07
C ILE A 48 -7.60 3.43 7.68
N VAL A 49 -7.49 2.43 8.54
CA VAL A 49 -6.23 2.08 9.22
C VAL A 49 -5.13 1.63 8.23
N PRO A 50 -5.33 0.59 7.41
CA PRO A 50 -4.34 0.21 6.41
C PRO A 50 -4.08 1.30 5.37
N MET A 51 -5.06 2.18 5.10
CA MET A 51 -4.90 3.34 4.24
C MET A 51 -3.87 4.33 4.79
N ILE A 52 -3.97 4.67 6.08
CA ILE A 52 -3.00 5.56 6.75
C ILE A 52 -1.62 4.90 6.80
N ILE A 53 -1.53 3.61 7.10
CA ILE A 53 -0.27 2.88 7.11
C ILE A 53 0.40 2.90 5.73
N LEU A 54 -0.38 2.68 4.67
CA LEU A 54 0.10 2.74 3.29
C LEU A 54 0.60 4.14 2.92
N LEU A 55 -0.08 5.19 3.38
CA LEU A 55 0.34 6.57 3.17
C LEU A 55 1.69 6.85 3.85
N ILE A 56 1.86 6.45 5.11
CA ILE A 56 3.11 6.59 5.84
C ILE A 56 4.24 5.85 5.11
N PHE A 57 3.99 4.63 4.67
CA PHE A 57 4.96 3.83 3.92
C PHE A 57 5.35 4.48 2.60
N SER A 58 4.36 4.97 1.83
CA SER A 58 4.58 5.63 0.54
C SER A 58 5.34 6.94 0.68
N THR A 59 5.07 7.73 1.72
CA THR A 59 5.84 8.96 1.98
C THR A 59 7.30 8.66 2.29
N GLY A 60 7.57 7.62 3.09
CA GLY A 60 8.93 7.18 3.37
C GLY A 60 9.70 6.75 2.11
N LEU A 61 9.08 5.92 1.26
CA LEU A 61 9.67 5.52 -0.02
C LEU A 61 9.86 6.72 -0.96
N GLY A 62 8.88 7.63 -1.04
CA GLY A 62 8.97 8.84 -1.86
C GLY A 62 10.14 9.74 -1.47
N LEU A 63 10.41 9.89 -0.17
CA LEU A 63 11.57 10.64 0.32
C LEU A 63 12.89 9.97 -0.09
N ILE A 64 13.00 8.65 0.03
CA ILE A 64 14.21 7.92 -0.40
C ILE A 64 14.42 8.08 -1.90
N LEU A 65 13.37 7.88 -2.70
CA LEU A 65 13.46 7.96 -4.15
C LEU A 65 13.77 9.36 -4.64
N SER A 66 13.22 10.41 -4.00
CA SER A 66 13.50 11.80 -4.37
C SER A 66 14.98 12.16 -4.20
N VAL A 67 15.63 11.62 -3.18
CA VAL A 67 17.08 11.82 -2.99
C VAL A 67 17.86 11.03 -4.04
N LEU A 68 17.48 9.77 -4.30
CA LEU A 68 18.16 8.94 -5.30
C LEU A 68 18.06 9.53 -6.72
N GLU A 69 16.94 10.14 -7.07
CA GLU A 69 16.70 10.77 -8.38
C GLU A 69 17.68 11.94 -8.63
N VAL A 70 18.06 12.68 -7.60
CA VAL A 70 19.05 13.76 -7.73
C VAL A 70 20.46 13.22 -8.08
N TYR A 71 20.81 12.04 -7.52
CA TYR A 71 22.13 11.44 -7.75
C TYR A 71 22.19 10.53 -8.98
N PHE A 72 21.08 9.87 -9.29
CA PHE A 72 20.99 8.89 -10.36
C PHE A 72 19.82 9.19 -11.27
N ARG A 73 20.09 9.83 -12.40
CA ARG A 73 19.06 10.21 -13.39
C ARG A 73 18.29 9.02 -13.97
N ASP A 74 18.87 7.82 -13.91
CA ASP A 74 18.28 6.59 -14.44
C ASP A 74 17.43 5.83 -13.40
N ILE A 75 17.28 6.38 -12.20
CA ILE A 75 16.55 5.70 -11.12
C ILE A 75 15.07 5.48 -11.48
N GLU A 76 14.49 6.35 -12.30
CA GLU A 76 13.11 6.24 -12.77
C GLU A 76 12.87 4.93 -13.52
N TYR A 77 13.78 4.56 -14.42
CA TYR A 77 13.69 3.31 -15.18
C TYR A 77 13.85 2.08 -14.28
N ILE A 78 14.82 2.11 -13.36
CA ILE A 78 15.07 1.04 -12.41
C ILE A 78 13.85 0.86 -11.49
N TYR A 79 13.27 1.96 -11.03
CA TYR A 79 12.09 1.97 -10.19
C TYR A 79 10.85 1.41 -10.90
N SER A 80 10.65 1.73 -12.17
CA SER A 80 9.52 1.21 -12.96
C SER A 80 9.58 -0.31 -13.10
N VAL A 81 10.77 -0.86 -13.35
CA VAL A 81 11.01 -2.31 -13.40
C VAL A 81 10.78 -2.94 -12.01
N PHE A 82 11.31 -2.29 -10.96
CA PHE A 82 11.15 -2.77 -9.59
C PHE A 82 9.68 -2.81 -9.15
N ILE A 83 8.89 -1.78 -9.46
CA ILE A 83 7.43 -1.78 -9.17
C ILE A 83 6.74 -2.93 -9.89
N THR A 84 7.10 -3.18 -11.14
CA THR A 84 6.52 -4.28 -11.91
C THR A 84 6.80 -5.63 -11.24
N LEU A 85 8.04 -5.85 -10.78
CA LEU A 85 8.41 -7.06 -10.03
C LEU A 85 7.62 -7.16 -8.72
N VAL A 86 7.49 -6.07 -7.98
CA VAL A 86 6.73 -6.02 -6.72
C VAL A 86 5.26 -6.34 -6.96
N MET A 87 4.66 -5.84 -8.05
CA MET A 87 3.27 -6.11 -8.42
C MET A 87 3.02 -7.61 -8.65
N TYR A 88 3.97 -8.33 -9.26
CA TYR A 88 3.87 -9.78 -9.43
C TYR A 88 4.20 -10.54 -8.14
N LEU A 89 5.12 -10.04 -7.32
CA LEU A 89 5.50 -10.68 -6.07
C LEU A 89 4.39 -10.57 -5.01
N VAL A 90 3.67 -9.45 -4.99
CA VAL A 90 2.53 -9.28 -4.09
C VAL A 90 1.29 -9.89 -4.74
N PRO A 91 0.60 -10.87 -4.10
CA PRO A 91 -0.54 -11.57 -4.69
C PRO A 91 -1.80 -10.69 -4.71
N ILE A 92 -1.77 -9.65 -5.56
CA ILE A 92 -2.92 -8.76 -5.79
C ILE A 92 -3.93 -9.44 -6.71
N LEU A 93 -3.44 -10.04 -7.80
CA LEU A 93 -4.26 -10.59 -8.89
C LEU A 93 -4.57 -12.08 -8.73
N TYR A 94 -3.87 -12.80 -7.85
CA TYR A 94 -4.07 -14.23 -7.67
C TYR A 94 -4.20 -14.61 -6.18
N PRO A 95 -4.97 -15.64 -5.86
CA PRO A 95 -5.12 -16.09 -4.48
C PRO A 95 -3.85 -16.82 -4.02
N ILE A 96 -3.43 -16.56 -2.79
CA ILE A 96 -2.24 -17.20 -2.17
C ILE A 96 -2.31 -18.71 -2.18
N GLN A 97 -3.53 -19.29 -2.10
CA GLN A 97 -3.76 -20.71 -2.07
C GLN A 97 -3.27 -21.45 -3.33
N THR A 98 -3.07 -20.71 -4.44
CA THR A 98 -2.55 -21.26 -5.69
C THR A 98 -1.05 -21.53 -5.63
N ILE A 99 -0.33 -20.90 -4.68
CA ILE A 99 1.11 -21.02 -4.56
C ILE A 99 1.45 -22.25 -3.72
N LYS A 100 1.94 -23.31 -4.38
CA LYS A 100 2.36 -24.56 -3.73
C LYS A 100 3.78 -24.47 -3.15
N ASN A 101 4.59 -23.52 -3.60
CA ASN A 101 5.99 -23.42 -3.20
C ASN A 101 6.14 -22.69 -1.86
N ARG A 102 6.65 -23.41 -0.85
CA ARG A 102 6.80 -22.92 0.52
C ARG A 102 7.78 -21.74 0.63
N TYR A 103 8.84 -21.72 -0.17
CA TYR A 103 9.83 -20.64 -0.17
C TYR A 103 9.24 -19.33 -0.71
N LEU A 104 8.46 -19.39 -1.79
CA LEU A 104 7.75 -18.23 -2.33
C LEU A 104 6.75 -17.65 -1.32
N LEU A 105 6.04 -18.50 -0.59
CA LEU A 105 5.13 -18.06 0.45
C LEU A 105 5.84 -17.30 1.58
N TYR A 106 7.05 -17.72 1.96
CA TYR A 106 7.84 -17.00 2.95
C TYR A 106 8.25 -15.61 2.46
N VAL A 107 8.77 -15.51 1.23
CA VAL A 107 9.18 -14.24 0.63
C VAL A 107 7.99 -13.26 0.53
N ILE A 108 6.84 -13.75 0.10
CA ILE A 108 5.61 -12.94 0.01
C ILE A 108 5.17 -12.44 1.38
N LYS A 109 5.18 -13.29 2.40
CA LYS A 109 4.75 -12.94 3.76
C LYS A 109 5.69 -11.95 4.47
N ILE A 110 6.97 -11.96 4.12
CA ILE A 110 7.96 -11.00 4.64
C ILE A 110 7.76 -9.62 4.01
N ASN A 111 7.15 -9.54 2.82
CA ASN A 111 6.91 -8.26 2.17
C ASN A 111 5.86 -7.43 2.96
N PRO A 112 6.20 -6.22 3.43
CA PRO A 112 5.27 -5.38 4.18
C PRO A 112 4.04 -4.97 3.35
N LEU A 113 4.17 -4.82 2.04
CA LEU A 113 3.06 -4.51 1.14
C LEU A 113 2.01 -5.63 1.15
N TYR A 114 2.44 -6.90 1.25
CA TYR A 114 1.51 -8.01 1.40
C TYR A 114 0.63 -7.86 2.65
N SER A 115 1.23 -7.51 3.78
CA SER A 115 0.49 -7.34 5.04
C SER A 115 -0.53 -6.20 4.94
N MET A 116 -0.18 -5.10 4.27
CA MET A 116 -1.09 -3.97 4.05
C MET A 116 -2.28 -4.36 3.17
N ILE A 117 -2.04 -5.08 2.08
CA ILE A 117 -3.09 -5.54 1.15
C ILE A 117 -3.99 -6.57 1.82
N GLU A 118 -3.43 -7.48 2.60
CA GLU A 118 -4.22 -8.47 3.34
C GLU A 118 -5.11 -7.83 4.40
N LEU A 119 -4.64 -6.76 5.07
CA LEU A 119 -5.46 -5.96 5.98
C LEU A 119 -6.63 -5.29 5.25
N PHE A 120 -6.42 -4.79 4.02
CA PHE A 120 -7.50 -4.30 3.17
C PHE A 120 -8.51 -5.40 2.83
N ARG A 121 -8.03 -6.57 2.44
CA ARG A 121 -8.90 -7.72 2.13
C ARG A 121 -9.73 -8.14 3.34
N GLN A 122 -9.13 -8.18 4.53
CA GLN A 122 -9.84 -8.50 5.77
C GLN A 122 -10.96 -7.52 6.06
N SER A 123 -10.71 -6.21 5.88
CA SER A 123 -11.71 -5.17 6.16
C SER A 123 -12.84 -5.15 5.13
N ILE A 124 -12.52 -5.32 3.83
CA ILE A 124 -13.44 -5.08 2.72
C ILE A 124 -14.14 -6.37 2.28
N LEU A 125 -13.37 -7.46 2.08
CA LEU A 125 -13.90 -8.69 1.50
C LEU A 125 -14.40 -9.68 2.53
N TYR A 126 -13.65 -9.85 3.61
CA TYR A 126 -13.99 -10.88 4.60
C TYR A 126 -14.86 -10.36 5.74
N GLY A 127 -14.94 -9.03 5.94
CA GLY A 127 -15.72 -8.45 7.04
C GLY A 127 -15.28 -8.95 8.41
N HIS A 128 -14.02 -9.33 8.55
CA HIS A 128 -13.43 -9.80 9.80
C HIS A 128 -12.59 -8.71 10.45
N MET A 129 -12.41 -8.85 11.76
CA MET A 129 -11.53 -7.96 12.51
C MET A 129 -10.09 -8.10 12.01
N LEU A 130 -9.40 -6.96 11.88
CA LEU A 130 -8.00 -6.89 11.43
C LEU A 130 -7.12 -7.79 12.31
N SER A 131 -6.28 -8.62 11.69
CA SER A 131 -5.35 -9.44 12.44
C SER A 131 -4.28 -8.54 13.09
N TRP A 132 -4.26 -8.52 14.41
CA TRP A 132 -3.36 -7.68 15.20
C TRP A 132 -1.88 -7.86 14.83
N LYS A 133 -1.46 -9.09 14.57
CA LYS A 133 -0.07 -9.38 14.18
C LYS A 133 0.33 -8.73 12.86
N MET A 134 -0.55 -8.78 11.85
CA MET A 134 -0.30 -8.14 10.55
C MET A 134 -0.34 -6.62 10.65
N LEU A 135 -1.23 -6.08 11.48
CA LEU A 135 -1.34 -4.64 11.70
C LEU A 135 -0.06 -4.08 12.34
N VAL A 136 0.42 -4.70 13.41
CA VAL A 136 1.67 -4.29 14.07
C VAL A 136 2.85 -4.40 13.11
N TYR A 137 2.95 -5.48 12.35
CA TYR A 137 4.02 -5.66 11.36
C TYR A 137 3.99 -4.57 10.27
N ALA A 138 2.81 -4.29 9.71
CA ALA A 138 2.64 -3.25 8.69
C ALA A 138 2.98 -1.86 9.23
N LEU A 139 2.55 -1.56 10.47
CA LEU A 139 2.81 -0.28 11.11
C LEU A 139 4.30 -0.08 11.42
N VAL A 140 4.95 -1.09 12.00
CA VAL A 140 6.39 -1.05 12.30
C VAL A 140 7.20 -0.88 11.02
N SER A 141 6.87 -1.63 9.96
CA SER A 141 7.57 -1.50 8.67
C SER A 141 7.37 -0.14 8.02
N ALA A 142 6.16 0.44 8.12
CA ALA A 142 5.88 1.78 7.60
C ALA A 142 6.67 2.87 8.33
N ILE A 143 6.72 2.80 9.67
CA ILE A 143 7.51 3.73 10.48
C ILE A 143 9.00 3.59 10.20
N LEU A 144 9.52 2.36 10.06
CA LEU A 144 10.94 2.14 9.73
C LEU A 144 11.30 2.76 8.38
N VAL A 145 10.50 2.54 7.35
CA VAL A 145 10.75 3.12 6.03
C VAL A 145 10.65 4.64 6.06
N LEU A 146 9.69 5.21 6.80
CA LEU A 146 9.57 6.65 6.96
C LEU A 146 10.78 7.24 7.69
N THR A 147 11.23 6.65 8.80
CA THR A 147 12.39 7.13 9.57
C THR A 147 13.66 7.07 8.73
N ILE A 148 13.89 5.98 7.99
CA ILE A 148 15.01 5.86 7.05
C ILE A 148 14.92 6.96 5.98
N GLY A 149 13.73 7.17 5.41
CA GLY A 149 13.49 8.21 4.40
C GLY A 149 13.82 9.62 4.91
N ILE A 150 13.36 9.97 6.12
CA ILE A 150 13.63 11.27 6.74
C ILE A 150 15.14 11.45 7.04
N ILE A 151 15.77 10.42 7.61
CA ILE A 151 17.21 10.48 7.93
C ILE A 151 18.02 10.65 6.64
N PHE A 152 17.70 9.87 5.60
CA PHE A 152 18.39 9.91 4.32
C PHE A 152 18.18 11.26 3.61
N PHE A 153 16.96 11.79 3.66
CA PHE A 153 16.63 13.08 3.10
C PHE A 153 17.37 14.22 3.83
N ASN A 154 17.35 14.24 5.16
CA ASN A 154 18.04 15.28 5.95
C ASN A 154 19.56 15.22 5.77
N TRP A 155 20.14 14.02 5.73
CA TRP A 155 21.60 13.87 5.57
C TRP A 155 22.08 14.38 4.21
N LYS A 156 21.26 14.30 3.20
CA LYS A 156 21.60 14.70 1.83
C LYS A 156 21.00 16.04 1.40
N SER A 157 20.15 16.65 2.22
CA SER A 157 19.50 17.94 1.90
C SER A 157 20.50 19.06 1.68
N ASP A 158 21.61 19.09 2.44
CA ASP A 158 22.65 20.10 2.30
C ASP A 158 23.42 19.96 0.98
N ASP A 159 23.69 18.75 0.54
CA ASP A 159 24.35 18.47 -0.75
C ASP A 159 23.43 18.75 -1.96
N ILE A 160 22.12 18.59 -1.82
CA ILE A 160 21.14 18.82 -2.91
C ILE A 160 21.11 20.31 -3.31
N VAL A 161 21.32 21.22 -2.36
CA VAL A 161 21.34 22.66 -2.63
C VAL A 161 22.55 23.07 -3.49
N TYR A 162 23.63 22.29 -3.48
CA TYR A 162 24.82 22.55 -4.29
C TYR A 162 24.75 21.96 -5.73
N HIS A 163 23.79 21.06 -5.98
CA HIS A 163 23.63 20.39 -7.29
C HIS A 163 22.42 20.88 -8.11
N LEU A 164 21.65 21.83 -7.56
CA LEU A 164 20.59 22.57 -8.27
C LEU A 164 21.13 23.90 -8.80
#